data_eca556d4a286990c0c96dc4cfd5fdc70
#
_entry.id   eca556d4a286990c0c96dc4cfd5fdc70
#
_cell.length_a   1.000
_cell.length_b   1.000
_cell.length_c   1.000
_cell.angle_alpha   90.00
_cell.angle_beta   90.00
_cell.angle_gamma   90.00
#
_symmetry.space_group_name_H-M   'P 1'
#
loop_
_entity.id
_entity.type
_entity.pdbx_description
1 polymer ?
#
loop_
_entity_poly.entity_id
_entity_poly.type
_entity_poly.pdbx_seq_one_letter_code
_entity_poly.pdbx_strand_id
1 'polypeptide(L)'
;KILKNKKIKFYKSTSVKVKKKKNKIYLNIKGSIKSYDHLVIATHSDQVKSVLNLGVVEKKIFTKMIYKKNVVYLHSDKSLMPKNMKVWSSWNYLQNSRHASELTVTYWMNKLQNLKTDTNIFVSLNPFKKPKKEKIFKIIEYEHPHYNFETFRKQKEIDNIQGRENIWFCGAYLGYGFHEDGISSSMNVARRIHDFEK
;
A
#
# COMPACT_ATOMS: atom_id res chain seq x y z
N LYS A 1 -21.44 4.31 -5.20
CA LYS A 1 -22.63 4.18 -6.10
C LYS A 1 -22.32 3.44 -7.41
N ILE A 2 -21.19 3.73 -8.08
CA ILE A 2 -20.80 3.13 -9.38
C ILE A 2 -20.68 1.60 -9.32
N LEU A 3 -20.14 1.05 -8.23
CA LEU A 3 -19.94 -0.39 -8.07
C LEU A 3 -21.25 -1.17 -7.80
N LYS A 4 -22.31 -0.51 -7.28
CA LYS A 4 -23.58 -1.17 -6.97
C LYS A 4 -24.39 -1.56 -8.23
N ASN A 5 -24.17 -0.88 -9.34
CA ASN A 5 -24.91 -1.12 -10.60
C ASN A 5 -24.26 -2.21 -11.49
N LYS A 6 -23.09 -2.73 -11.10
CA LYS A 6 -22.44 -3.85 -11.81
C LYS A 6 -22.67 -5.13 -11.00
N LYS A 7 -22.76 -6.27 -11.65
CA LYS A 7 -22.94 -7.61 -11.01
C LYS A 7 -21.70 -8.01 -10.16
N ILE A 8 -21.27 -7.11 -9.24
CA ILE A 8 -20.10 -7.27 -8.38
C ILE A 8 -20.55 -7.80 -7.03
N LYS A 9 -19.95 -8.91 -6.58
CA LYS A 9 -20.18 -9.49 -5.26
C LYS A 9 -19.02 -9.12 -4.32
N PHE A 10 -19.34 -8.57 -3.16
CA PHE A 10 -18.37 -8.18 -2.12
C PHE A 10 -18.41 -9.18 -0.97
N TYR A 11 -17.23 -9.68 -0.60
CA TYR A 11 -17.02 -10.52 0.58
C TYR A 11 -16.12 -9.78 1.56
N LYS A 12 -16.71 -9.01 2.47
CA LYS A 12 -15.98 -8.23 3.47
C LYS A 12 -15.54 -9.11 4.63
N SER A 13 -14.39 -8.76 5.26
CA SER A 13 -13.84 -9.46 6.43
C SER A 13 -13.81 -10.98 6.25
N THR A 14 -13.37 -11.43 5.07
CA THR A 14 -13.41 -12.83 4.69
C THR A 14 -12.03 -13.29 4.25
N SER A 15 -11.50 -14.29 4.95
CA SER A 15 -10.29 -14.98 4.52
C SER A 15 -10.57 -15.84 3.29
N VAL A 16 -9.65 -15.83 2.34
CA VAL A 16 -9.76 -16.58 1.10
C VAL A 16 -8.54 -17.48 0.94
N LYS A 17 -8.78 -18.74 0.61
CA LYS A 17 -7.73 -19.69 0.22
C LYS A 17 -7.86 -20.01 -1.25
N VAL A 18 -6.75 -19.91 -1.97
CA VAL A 18 -6.68 -20.16 -3.41
C VAL A 18 -6.19 -21.57 -3.68
N LYS A 19 -6.89 -22.29 -4.55
CA LYS A 19 -6.43 -23.56 -5.15
C LYS A 19 -6.46 -23.44 -6.66
N LYS A 20 -5.44 -23.96 -7.35
CA LYS A 20 -5.33 -24.00 -8.81
C LYS A 20 -5.57 -25.43 -9.31
N LYS A 21 -6.34 -25.60 -10.37
CA LYS A 21 -6.56 -26.89 -11.02
C LYS A 21 -6.97 -26.66 -12.49
N LYS A 22 -6.18 -27.22 -13.45
CA LYS A 22 -6.48 -27.21 -14.88
C LYS A 22 -6.99 -25.84 -15.39
N ASN A 23 -6.15 -24.83 -15.45
CA ASN A 23 -6.48 -23.47 -15.93
C ASN A 23 -7.68 -22.78 -15.25
N LYS A 24 -8.16 -23.29 -14.13
CA LYS A 24 -9.21 -22.69 -13.30
C LYS A 24 -8.70 -22.39 -11.91
N ILE A 25 -9.18 -21.30 -11.37
CA ILE A 25 -8.88 -20.85 -10.01
C ILE A 25 -10.07 -21.12 -9.13
N TYR A 26 -9.83 -21.79 -8.01
CA TYR A 26 -10.86 -22.10 -7.03
C TYR A 26 -10.59 -21.31 -5.76
N LEU A 27 -11.58 -20.55 -5.33
CA LEU A 27 -11.54 -19.80 -4.09
C LEU A 27 -12.45 -20.45 -3.05
N ASN A 28 -11.88 -20.79 -1.90
CA ASN A 28 -12.69 -21.16 -0.74
C ASN A 28 -13.06 -19.88 0.00
N ILE A 29 -14.33 -19.52 -0.03
CA ILE A 29 -14.90 -18.34 0.57
C ILE A 29 -15.92 -18.80 1.61
N LYS A 30 -15.60 -18.69 2.91
CA LYS A 30 -16.46 -19.13 4.02
C LYS A 30 -16.96 -20.61 3.88
N GLY A 31 -16.07 -21.51 3.46
CA GLY A 31 -16.41 -22.93 3.25
C GLY A 31 -17.00 -23.24 1.86
N SER A 32 -17.47 -22.25 1.13
CA SER A 32 -17.99 -22.42 -0.25
C SER A 32 -16.86 -22.33 -1.27
N ILE A 33 -16.76 -23.31 -2.16
CA ILE A 33 -15.76 -23.31 -3.25
C ILE A 33 -16.41 -22.72 -4.49
N LYS A 34 -15.77 -21.69 -5.07
CA LYS A 34 -16.20 -21.04 -6.31
C LYS A 34 -15.06 -21.05 -7.31
N SER A 35 -15.36 -21.26 -8.59
CA SER A 35 -14.40 -21.19 -9.67
C SER A 35 -14.42 -19.84 -10.37
N TYR A 36 -13.23 -19.42 -10.82
CA TYR A 36 -13.02 -18.17 -11.55
C TYR A 36 -12.00 -18.41 -12.66
N ASP A 37 -12.10 -17.61 -13.72
CA ASP A 37 -11.20 -17.67 -14.86
C ASP A 37 -9.90 -16.95 -14.57
N HIS A 38 -9.94 -15.79 -13.88
CA HIS A 38 -8.79 -15.00 -13.49
C HIS A 38 -8.81 -14.66 -12.01
N LEU A 39 -7.61 -14.52 -11.42
CA LEU A 39 -7.39 -14.00 -10.07
C LEU A 39 -6.49 -12.77 -10.13
N VAL A 40 -6.97 -11.65 -9.63
CA VAL A 40 -6.15 -10.46 -9.42
C VAL A 40 -5.83 -10.33 -7.92
N ILE A 41 -4.54 -10.36 -7.57
CA ILE A 41 -4.06 -10.18 -6.21
C ILE A 41 -3.64 -8.71 -6.05
N ALA A 42 -4.43 -7.97 -5.28
CA ALA A 42 -4.24 -6.53 -5.02
C ALA A 42 -3.93 -6.25 -3.53
N THR A 43 -3.31 -7.21 -2.84
CA THR A 43 -2.83 -7.06 -1.46
C THR A 43 -1.45 -6.42 -1.43
N HIS A 44 -0.90 -6.15 -0.23
CA HIS A 44 0.53 -5.91 -0.10
C HIS A 44 1.34 -7.09 -0.65
N SER A 45 2.50 -6.83 -1.23
CA SER A 45 3.31 -7.88 -1.85
C SER A 45 3.82 -8.94 -0.86
N ASP A 46 4.07 -8.59 0.39
CA ASP A 46 4.45 -9.53 1.44
C ASP A 46 3.31 -10.45 1.88
N GLN A 47 2.04 -10.03 1.64
CA GLN A 47 0.84 -10.80 1.95
C GLN A 47 0.46 -11.80 0.85
N VAL A 48 1.05 -11.72 -0.33
CA VAL A 48 0.76 -12.63 -1.45
C VAL A 48 0.89 -14.10 -1.04
N LYS A 49 1.92 -14.42 -0.23
CA LYS A 49 2.16 -15.77 0.31
C LYS A 49 1.05 -16.30 1.23
N SER A 50 0.26 -15.43 1.84
CA SER A 50 -0.87 -15.83 2.71
C SER A 50 -2.12 -16.19 1.90
N VAL A 51 -2.24 -15.66 0.69
CA VAL A 51 -3.36 -15.88 -0.22
C VAL A 51 -3.08 -17.02 -1.18
N LEU A 52 -1.84 -17.09 -1.70
CA LEU A 52 -1.45 -18.02 -2.76
C LEU A 52 -0.30 -18.92 -2.30
N ASN A 53 -0.40 -20.22 -2.57
CA ASN A 53 0.75 -21.10 -2.43
C ASN A 53 1.74 -20.81 -3.57
N LEU A 54 2.83 -20.12 -3.21
CA LEU A 54 3.81 -19.64 -4.17
C LEU A 54 4.71 -20.75 -4.71
N GLY A 55 4.90 -20.77 -6.01
CA GLY A 55 5.95 -21.54 -6.67
C GLY A 55 7.35 -20.99 -6.39
N VAL A 56 8.38 -21.63 -6.94
CA VAL A 56 9.80 -21.24 -6.72
C VAL A 56 10.08 -19.84 -7.23
N VAL A 57 9.53 -19.47 -8.38
CA VAL A 57 9.76 -18.16 -9.02
C VAL A 57 9.11 -17.05 -8.20
N GLU A 58 7.84 -17.21 -7.87
CA GLU A 58 7.09 -16.24 -7.07
C GLU A 58 7.71 -16.05 -5.68
N LYS A 59 8.16 -17.13 -5.03
CA LYS A 59 8.88 -17.06 -3.75
C LYS A 59 10.12 -16.17 -3.86
N LYS A 60 10.96 -16.36 -4.90
CA LYS A 60 12.16 -15.57 -5.12
C LYS A 60 11.86 -14.08 -5.31
N ILE A 61 10.70 -13.74 -5.87
CA ILE A 61 10.27 -12.37 -6.08
C ILE A 61 9.74 -11.77 -4.78
N PHE A 62 8.66 -12.33 -4.24
CA PHE A 62 7.90 -11.71 -3.15
C PHE A 62 8.62 -11.73 -1.80
N THR A 63 9.55 -12.65 -1.53
CA THR A 63 10.36 -12.63 -0.31
C THR A 63 11.37 -11.47 -0.26
N LYS A 64 11.69 -10.87 -1.39
CA LYS A 64 12.60 -9.71 -1.49
C LYS A 64 11.90 -8.36 -1.43
N MET A 65 10.58 -8.35 -1.48
CA MET A 65 9.77 -7.14 -1.32
C MET A 65 9.49 -6.92 0.17
N ILE A 66 10.43 -6.23 0.82
CA ILE A 66 10.42 -6.03 2.28
C ILE A 66 9.53 -4.85 2.65
N TYR A 67 8.79 -4.99 3.73
CA TYR A 67 8.04 -3.91 4.36
C TYR A 67 8.71 -3.48 5.65
N LYS A 68 8.72 -2.17 5.92
CA LYS A 68 9.21 -1.61 7.17
C LYS A 68 8.07 -0.97 7.95
N LYS A 69 8.07 -1.21 9.25
CA LYS A 69 7.15 -0.56 10.17
C LYS A 69 7.48 0.91 10.29
N ASN A 70 6.44 1.73 10.29
CA ASN A 70 6.52 3.17 10.49
C ASN A 70 5.52 3.57 11.58
N VAL A 71 5.98 4.31 12.56
CA VAL A 71 5.12 4.86 13.61
C VAL A 71 4.62 6.22 13.16
N VAL A 72 3.32 6.36 13.10
CA VAL A 72 2.64 7.57 12.67
C VAL A 72 1.88 8.17 13.84
N TYR A 73 2.11 9.46 14.08
CA TYR A 73 1.40 10.24 15.09
C TYR A 73 0.40 11.18 14.40
N LEU A 74 -0.87 11.03 14.73
CA LEU A 74 -1.89 12.05 14.46
C LEU A 74 -1.94 12.96 15.67
N HIS A 75 -1.67 14.27 15.52
CA HIS A 75 -1.48 15.18 16.65
C HIS A 75 -1.76 16.66 16.29
N SER A 76 -1.75 17.53 17.31
CA SER A 76 -1.86 19.00 17.17
C SER A 76 -0.60 19.74 17.63
N ASP A 77 0.51 19.05 17.88
CA ASP A 77 1.74 19.66 18.38
C ASP A 77 2.52 20.39 17.28
N LYS A 78 2.57 21.73 17.35
CA LYS A 78 3.30 22.57 16.39
C LYS A 78 4.82 22.46 16.50
N SER A 79 5.36 21.84 17.58
CA SER A 79 6.82 21.74 17.77
C SER A 79 7.53 20.87 16.74
N LEU A 80 6.77 20.09 15.95
CA LEU A 80 7.26 19.28 14.83
C LEU A 80 7.08 19.99 13.47
N MET A 81 6.79 21.27 13.48
CA MET A 81 6.70 22.12 12.30
C MET A 81 7.84 23.14 12.29
N PRO A 82 8.17 23.74 11.14
CA PRO A 82 9.11 24.85 11.08
C PRO A 82 8.70 25.97 12.03
N LYS A 83 9.67 26.61 12.68
CA LYS A 83 9.40 27.73 13.64
C LYS A 83 8.64 28.87 12.99
N ASN A 84 8.99 29.22 11.75
CA ASN A 84 8.29 30.25 10.99
C ASN A 84 7.05 29.67 10.30
N MET A 85 5.86 30.07 10.73
CA MET A 85 4.61 29.60 10.15
C MET A 85 4.43 29.97 8.66
N LYS A 86 5.08 31.04 8.19
CA LYS A 86 4.99 31.48 6.78
C LYS A 86 5.57 30.48 5.81
N VAL A 87 6.48 29.59 6.25
CA VAL A 87 7.08 28.54 5.43
C VAL A 87 6.36 27.20 5.56
N TRP A 88 5.25 27.11 6.28
CA TRP A 88 4.51 25.87 6.41
C TRP A 88 3.92 25.43 5.08
N SER A 89 4.23 24.22 4.71
CA SER A 89 3.72 23.56 3.54
C SER A 89 2.80 22.39 3.93
N SER A 90 2.10 21.82 2.95
CA SER A 90 1.35 20.57 3.18
C SER A 90 2.27 19.43 3.65
N TRP A 91 3.53 19.42 3.19
CA TRP A 91 4.59 18.49 3.56
C TRP A 91 5.78 19.26 4.09
N ASN A 92 6.22 18.91 5.29
CA ASN A 92 7.33 19.60 5.95
C ASN A 92 8.36 18.57 6.38
N TYR A 93 9.63 18.80 6.03
CA TYR A 93 10.76 17.97 6.40
C TYR A 93 11.55 18.67 7.48
N LEU A 94 11.75 17.98 8.60
CA LEU A 94 12.60 18.43 9.69
C LEU A 94 13.75 17.45 9.85
N GLN A 95 14.96 17.95 9.74
CA GLN A 95 16.19 17.20 9.97
C GLN A 95 16.72 17.48 11.38
N ASN A 96 17.17 16.45 12.05
CA ASN A 96 17.86 16.63 13.33
C ASN A 96 19.25 17.26 13.07
N SER A 97 19.52 18.42 13.65
CA SER A 97 20.79 19.11 13.47
C SER A 97 21.99 18.34 14.03
N ARG A 98 21.78 17.44 14.99
CA ARG A 98 22.83 16.61 15.60
C ARG A 98 23.05 15.27 14.89
N HIS A 99 22.02 14.77 14.21
CA HIS A 99 22.02 13.48 13.53
C HIS A 99 21.36 13.64 12.15
N ALA A 100 22.17 13.91 11.13
CA ALA A 100 21.71 14.19 9.78
C ALA A 100 20.89 13.05 9.13
N SER A 101 21.04 11.83 9.63
CA SER A 101 20.24 10.66 9.18
C SER A 101 18.82 10.62 9.75
N GLU A 102 18.51 11.42 10.78
CA GLU A 102 17.20 11.46 11.38
C GLU A 102 16.34 12.54 10.71
N LEU A 103 15.42 12.09 9.88
CA LEU A 103 14.47 12.92 9.17
C LEU A 103 13.05 12.64 9.65
N THR A 104 12.32 13.69 10.01
CA THR A 104 10.89 13.65 10.30
C THR A 104 10.12 14.27 9.15
N VAL A 105 9.10 13.58 8.68
CA VAL A 105 8.13 14.14 7.73
C VAL A 105 6.85 14.45 8.49
N THR A 106 6.41 15.70 8.43
CA THR A 106 5.15 16.15 9.04
C THR A 106 4.22 16.72 7.97
N TYR A 107 3.06 16.12 7.83
CA TYR A 107 1.98 16.60 6.97
C TYR A 107 1.09 17.57 7.75
N TRP A 108 0.85 18.74 7.21
CA TRP A 108 -0.17 19.65 7.73
C TRP A 108 -1.51 19.37 7.04
N MET A 109 -2.36 18.61 7.75
CA MET A 109 -3.58 18.05 7.18
C MET A 109 -4.61 19.12 6.82
N ASN A 110 -4.66 20.24 7.56
CA ASN A 110 -5.55 21.36 7.26
C ASN A 110 -5.33 21.89 5.84
N LYS A 111 -4.05 22.06 5.44
CA LYS A 111 -3.70 22.52 4.10
C LYS A 111 -3.81 21.40 3.07
N LEU A 112 -3.37 20.18 3.41
CA LEU A 112 -3.35 19.04 2.51
C LEU A 112 -4.76 18.60 2.07
N GLN A 113 -5.72 18.63 3.01
CA GLN A 113 -7.09 18.16 2.78
C GLN A 113 -8.12 19.29 2.82
N ASN A 114 -7.69 20.55 2.87
CA ASN A 114 -8.58 21.71 2.97
C ASN A 114 -9.61 21.58 4.11
N LEU A 115 -9.12 21.17 5.29
CA LEU A 115 -9.98 20.96 6.46
C LEU A 115 -10.44 22.31 7.02
N LYS A 116 -11.75 22.43 7.22
CA LYS A 116 -12.37 23.62 7.82
C LYS A 116 -12.42 23.47 9.35
N THR A 117 -11.29 23.68 10.00
CA THR A 117 -11.15 23.65 11.47
C THR A 117 -10.02 24.57 11.91
N ASP A 118 -10.19 25.23 13.07
CA ASP A 118 -9.17 26.10 13.68
C ASP A 118 -8.05 25.30 14.36
N THR A 119 -8.31 24.03 14.66
CA THR A 119 -7.30 23.15 15.23
C THR A 119 -6.32 22.71 14.15
N ASN A 120 -5.02 22.96 14.36
CA ASN A 120 -4.00 22.41 13.47
C ASN A 120 -3.88 20.89 13.68
N ILE A 121 -4.05 20.14 12.61
CA ILE A 121 -3.95 18.69 12.59
C ILE A 121 -2.71 18.30 11.78
N PHE A 122 -1.84 17.54 12.41
CA PHE A 122 -0.60 17.05 11.82
C PHE A 122 -0.55 15.53 11.81
N VAL A 123 0.13 14.99 10.80
CA VAL A 123 0.52 13.60 10.74
C VAL A 123 2.02 13.54 10.61
N SER A 124 2.72 13.06 11.64
CA SER A 124 4.18 12.92 11.63
C SER A 124 4.60 11.46 11.53
N LEU A 125 5.49 11.18 10.57
CA LEU A 125 6.03 9.86 10.31
C LEU A 125 7.39 9.72 10.96
N ASN A 126 7.56 8.70 11.80
CA ASN A 126 8.81 8.39 12.51
C ASN A 126 9.51 9.62 13.11
N PRO A 127 8.81 10.46 13.88
CA PRO A 127 9.41 11.70 14.36
C PRO A 127 10.56 11.41 15.33
N PHE A 128 11.72 12.05 15.12
CA PHE A 128 12.88 11.94 16.03
C PHE A 128 12.57 12.53 17.41
N LYS A 129 11.60 13.45 17.48
CA LYS A 129 11.04 13.97 18.72
C LYS A 129 9.56 13.66 18.75
N LYS A 130 9.10 12.92 19.76
CA LYS A 130 7.68 12.60 19.91
C LYS A 130 6.86 13.85 20.18
N PRO A 131 5.63 13.96 19.62
CA PRO A 131 4.70 15.01 20.00
C PRO A 131 4.39 14.96 21.51
N LYS A 132 4.02 16.08 22.09
CA LYS A 132 3.56 16.15 23.50
C LYS A 132 2.36 15.22 23.69
N LYS A 133 2.37 14.43 24.79
CA LYS A 133 1.38 13.38 25.04
C LYS A 133 -0.06 13.90 24.98
N GLU A 134 -0.32 15.06 25.57
CA GLU A 134 -1.62 15.72 25.62
C GLU A 134 -2.11 16.27 24.26
N LYS A 135 -1.24 16.30 23.26
CA LYS A 135 -1.55 16.74 21.89
C LYS A 135 -1.66 15.60 20.89
N ILE A 136 -1.51 14.36 21.33
CA ILE A 136 -1.63 13.19 20.48
C ILE A 136 -3.08 12.74 20.42
N PHE A 137 -3.67 12.69 19.24
CA PHE A 137 -5.00 12.12 19.02
C PHE A 137 -4.94 10.61 18.83
N LYS A 138 -3.94 10.12 18.05
CA LYS A 138 -3.78 8.70 17.78
C LYS A 138 -2.33 8.37 17.38
N ILE A 139 -1.90 7.15 17.75
CA ILE A 139 -0.65 6.53 17.27
C ILE A 139 -1.05 5.33 16.44
N ILE A 140 -0.48 5.18 15.25
CA ILE A 140 -0.77 4.11 14.31
C ILE A 140 0.55 3.54 13.81
N GLU A 141 0.67 2.23 13.78
CA GLU A 141 1.75 1.55 13.08
C GLU A 141 1.30 1.18 11.67
N TYR A 142 2.05 1.63 10.68
CA TYR A 142 1.86 1.24 9.29
C TYR A 142 3.09 0.47 8.79
N GLU A 143 2.86 -0.41 7.85
CA GLU A 143 3.91 -1.07 7.10
C GLU A 143 3.96 -0.51 5.69
N HIS A 144 5.13 0.01 5.30
CA HIS A 144 5.36 0.55 3.95
C HIS A 144 6.41 -0.28 3.22
N PRO A 145 6.26 -0.48 1.91
CA PRO A 145 7.29 -1.14 1.12
C PRO A 145 8.61 -0.38 1.23
N HIS A 146 9.69 -1.12 1.46
CA HIS A 146 11.03 -0.57 1.50
C HIS A 146 11.64 -0.64 0.10
N TYR A 147 11.79 0.51 -0.53
CA TYR A 147 12.36 0.62 -1.86
C TYR A 147 13.88 0.66 -1.81
N ASN A 148 14.50 -0.33 -2.45
CA ASN A 148 15.92 -0.41 -2.70
C ASN A 148 16.15 -0.97 -4.12
N PHE A 149 17.39 -1.08 -4.54
CA PHE A 149 17.73 -1.58 -5.87
C PHE A 149 17.14 -2.97 -6.15
N GLU A 150 17.15 -3.86 -5.15
CA GLU A 150 16.58 -5.20 -5.25
C GLU A 150 15.06 -5.15 -5.49
N THR A 151 14.34 -4.27 -4.76
CA THR A 151 12.89 -4.09 -4.92
C THR A 151 12.53 -3.67 -6.35
N PHE A 152 13.24 -2.69 -6.92
CA PHE A 152 13.00 -2.25 -8.31
C PHE A 152 13.28 -3.35 -9.33
N ARG A 153 14.31 -4.17 -9.09
CA ARG A 153 14.56 -5.34 -9.93
C ARG A 153 13.41 -6.35 -9.85
N LYS A 154 12.87 -6.60 -8.64
CA LYS A 154 11.75 -7.51 -8.45
C LYS A 154 10.43 -7.02 -9.05
N GLN A 155 10.21 -5.73 -9.09
CA GLN A 155 9.06 -5.17 -9.82
C GLN A 155 9.06 -5.59 -11.30
N LYS A 156 10.21 -5.51 -11.97
CA LYS A 156 10.37 -5.98 -13.35
C LYS A 156 10.17 -7.49 -13.50
N GLU A 157 10.63 -8.28 -12.51
CA GLU A 157 10.44 -9.72 -12.51
C GLU A 157 8.96 -10.10 -12.34
N ILE A 158 8.15 -9.29 -11.62
CA ILE A 158 6.70 -9.50 -11.52
C ILE A 158 6.03 -9.36 -12.89
N ASP A 159 6.49 -8.45 -13.72
CA ASP A 159 5.92 -8.29 -15.07
C ASP A 159 6.05 -9.56 -15.92
N ASN A 160 7.14 -10.32 -15.74
CA ASN A 160 7.38 -11.60 -16.42
C ASN A 160 6.48 -12.75 -15.95
N ILE A 161 5.83 -12.61 -14.80
CA ILE A 161 4.93 -13.63 -14.24
C ILE A 161 3.46 -13.25 -14.30
N GLN A 162 3.15 -12.05 -14.80
CA GLN A 162 1.78 -11.59 -14.99
C GLN A 162 1.01 -12.51 -15.94
N GLY A 163 -0.18 -12.93 -15.52
CA GLY A 163 -1.06 -13.80 -16.29
C GLY A 163 -0.67 -15.27 -16.28
N ARG A 164 0.45 -15.65 -15.68
CA ARG A 164 0.81 -17.07 -15.53
C ARG A 164 -0.26 -17.78 -14.70
N GLU A 165 -0.78 -18.89 -15.24
CA GLU A 165 -1.88 -19.65 -14.63
C GLU A 165 -3.11 -18.77 -14.32
N ASN A 166 -3.36 -17.71 -15.10
CA ASN A 166 -4.44 -16.73 -14.96
C ASN A 166 -4.38 -15.93 -13.65
N ILE A 167 -3.18 -15.77 -13.06
CA ILE A 167 -2.95 -14.99 -11.85
C ILE A 167 -2.24 -13.69 -12.21
N TRP A 168 -2.75 -12.60 -11.67
CA TRP A 168 -2.31 -11.25 -11.92
C TRP A 168 -2.02 -10.52 -10.61
N PHE A 169 -1.05 -9.62 -10.63
CA PHE A 169 -0.62 -8.87 -9.46
C PHE A 169 -0.72 -7.38 -9.74
N CYS A 170 -1.35 -6.61 -8.86
CA CYS A 170 -1.37 -5.17 -8.91
C CYS A 170 -1.25 -4.57 -7.51
N GLY A 171 -0.84 -3.31 -7.46
CA GLY A 171 -0.69 -2.56 -6.21
C GLY A 171 0.36 -1.46 -6.33
N ALA A 172 0.36 -0.54 -5.39
CA ALA A 172 1.29 0.57 -5.34
C ALA A 172 2.77 0.13 -5.26
N TYR A 173 3.03 -1.08 -4.77
CA TYR A 173 4.36 -1.66 -4.70
C TYR A 173 5.01 -1.95 -6.07
N LEU A 174 4.25 -1.86 -7.16
CA LEU A 174 4.77 -1.97 -8.54
C LEU A 174 5.29 -0.63 -9.09
N GLY A 175 5.22 0.44 -8.33
CA GLY A 175 5.81 1.74 -8.57
C GLY A 175 6.57 2.23 -7.35
N TYR A 176 6.34 3.46 -6.96
CA TYR A 176 7.00 4.11 -5.82
C TYR A 176 6.13 4.13 -4.55
N GLY A 177 4.98 3.46 -4.56
CA GLY A 177 4.09 3.34 -3.39
C GLY A 177 2.99 4.38 -3.32
N PHE A 178 2.78 5.17 -4.36
CA PHE A 178 1.72 6.17 -4.42
C PHE A 178 0.38 5.57 -4.89
N HIS A 179 -0.72 6.26 -4.61
CA HIS A 179 -2.05 5.85 -5.07
C HIS A 179 -2.10 5.70 -6.59
N GLU A 180 -1.45 6.60 -7.31
CA GLU A 180 -1.37 6.57 -8.77
C GLU A 180 -0.69 5.30 -9.29
N ASP A 181 0.38 4.83 -8.61
CA ASP A 181 1.04 3.57 -8.97
C ASP A 181 0.07 2.39 -8.83
N GLY A 182 -0.75 2.40 -7.77
CA GLY A 182 -1.78 1.38 -7.56
C GLY A 182 -2.83 1.36 -8.66
N ILE A 183 -3.32 2.52 -9.06
CA ILE A 183 -4.31 2.68 -10.14
C ILE A 183 -3.69 2.27 -11.47
N SER A 184 -2.52 2.78 -11.80
CA SER A 184 -1.82 2.50 -13.06
C SER A 184 -1.52 1.01 -13.24
N SER A 185 -1.05 0.33 -12.17
CA SER A 185 -0.81 -1.10 -12.20
C SER A 185 -2.10 -1.90 -12.40
N SER A 186 -3.20 -1.48 -11.76
CA SER A 186 -4.50 -2.12 -11.90
C SER A 186 -5.08 -1.97 -13.30
N MET A 187 -4.96 -0.80 -13.90
CA MET A 187 -5.38 -0.54 -15.28
C MET A 187 -4.57 -1.37 -16.28
N ASN A 188 -3.27 -1.51 -16.06
CA ASN A 188 -2.42 -2.36 -16.89
C ASN A 188 -2.88 -3.83 -16.84
N VAL A 189 -3.12 -4.36 -15.64
CA VAL A 189 -3.65 -5.73 -15.48
C VAL A 189 -5.01 -5.88 -16.18
N ALA A 190 -5.93 -4.93 -16.01
CA ALA A 190 -7.24 -4.99 -16.66
C ALA A 190 -7.14 -5.02 -18.19
N ARG A 191 -6.25 -4.23 -18.80
CA ARG A 191 -6.00 -4.25 -20.24
C ARG A 191 -5.44 -5.62 -20.68
N ARG A 192 -4.44 -6.14 -19.98
CA ARG A 192 -3.82 -7.43 -20.31
C ARG A 192 -4.80 -8.59 -20.20
N ILE A 193 -5.71 -8.61 -19.22
CA ILE A 193 -6.78 -9.60 -19.13
C ILE A 193 -7.71 -9.48 -20.35
N HIS A 194 -8.14 -8.26 -20.69
CA HIS A 194 -9.00 -8.04 -21.85
C HIS A 194 -8.36 -8.51 -23.17
N ASP A 195 -7.06 -8.28 -23.35
CA ASP A 195 -6.34 -8.69 -24.56
C ASP A 195 -6.06 -10.20 -24.58
N PHE A 196 -6.00 -10.86 -23.40
CA PHE A 196 -5.83 -12.30 -23.25
C PHE A 196 -7.11 -13.08 -23.59
N GLU A 197 -8.28 -12.46 -23.42
CA GLU A 197 -9.59 -13.07 -23.69
C GLU A 197 -10.05 -12.89 -25.14
N LYS A 198 -9.34 -12.15 -25.98
CA LYS A 198 -9.59 -12.01 -27.42
C LYS A 198 -8.93 -13.12 -28.22
#